data_c0cf5bed84f4ca4aa8c8675471b80b54
#
_entry.id   c0cf5bed84f4ca4aa8c8675471b80b54
#
_cell.length_a   1.000
_cell.length_b   1.000
_cell.length_c   1.000
_cell.angle_alpha   90.00
_cell.angle_beta   90.00
_cell.angle_gamma   90.00
#
_symmetry.space_group_name_H-M   'P 1'
#
loop_
_entity.id
_entity.type
_entity.pdbx_description
1 polymer ?
#
loop_
_entity_poly.entity_id
_entity_poly.type
_entity_poly.pdbx_seq_one_letter_code
_entity_poly.pdbx_strand_id
1 'polypeptide(L)'
;MMRTLVKSQSRRVDEENPYWISFSDLMSAILVVFILAAVALIIELTQTQKKIEQDIDQLKHAEQARRDILHEIRDELAKQNIEVLIADNDTVLRIPESTLAFDSNSYDLPEDEKIRDAVLIIGQVLHAAINKPFKPGVSKKQRFDYLDTIFIEGHTDSVPTKRIKGNWGLSTFRAISLWEFWDAALDVSPSFADMSNAFGDRLFSVSGYAATRRANEQELTREDLRENRRIDVRFTVKRPRIAELKDIVER
;
A
#
# COMPACT_ATOMS: atom_id res chain seq x y z
N MET A 1 -76.33 -73.82 -32.18
CA MET A 1 -75.08 -73.86 -31.38
C MET A 1 -74.05 -72.93 -32.04
N MET A 2 -73.96 -71.69 -31.60
CA MET A 2 -73.09 -70.70 -32.17
C MET A 2 -71.83 -70.57 -31.26
N ARG A 3 -70.65 -70.86 -31.78
CA ARG A 3 -69.37 -70.67 -31.09
C ARG A 3 -68.85 -69.28 -31.46
N THR A 4 -68.85 -68.41 -30.49
CA THR A 4 -68.22 -67.08 -30.54
C THR A 4 -66.71 -67.22 -30.38
N LEU A 5 -65.95 -66.82 -31.41
CA LEU A 5 -64.53 -66.77 -31.42
C LEU A 5 -64.10 -65.42 -30.73
N VAL A 6 -63.49 -65.51 -29.56
CA VAL A 6 -62.85 -64.38 -28.88
C VAL A 6 -61.48 -64.14 -29.55
N LYS A 7 -61.36 -63.01 -30.21
CA LYS A 7 -60.10 -62.52 -30.81
C LYS A 7 -59.20 -61.94 -29.73
N SER A 8 -58.15 -62.68 -29.40
CA SER A 8 -57.08 -62.19 -28.53
C SER A 8 -56.38 -61.04 -29.22
N GLN A 9 -56.51 -59.83 -28.69
CA GLN A 9 -55.60 -58.70 -29.02
C GLN A 9 -54.26 -58.91 -28.32
N SER A 10 -53.29 -59.28 -29.10
CA SER A 10 -51.90 -59.23 -28.64
C SER A 10 -51.51 -57.74 -28.42
N ARG A 11 -51.27 -57.33 -27.15
CA ARG A 11 -50.55 -56.10 -26.82
C ARG A 11 -49.18 -56.17 -27.47
N ARG A 12 -48.98 -55.38 -28.50
CA ARG A 12 -47.63 -55.06 -28.94
C ARG A 12 -46.93 -54.36 -27.75
N VAL A 13 -46.02 -55.04 -27.13
CA VAL A 13 -44.99 -54.43 -26.30
C VAL A 13 -44.16 -53.64 -27.29
N ASP A 14 -44.18 -52.31 -27.17
CA ASP A 14 -43.23 -51.45 -27.90
C ASP A 14 -41.84 -51.91 -27.48
N GLU A 15 -41.16 -52.57 -28.42
CA GLU A 15 -39.73 -52.84 -28.27
C GLU A 15 -39.06 -51.49 -28.27
N GLU A 16 -38.73 -50.96 -27.04
CA GLU A 16 -37.93 -49.77 -26.89
C GLU A 16 -36.65 -49.98 -27.66
N ASN A 17 -36.43 -49.16 -28.69
CA ASN A 17 -35.29 -49.28 -29.59
C ASN A 17 -34.00 -49.18 -28.76
N PRO A 18 -33.17 -50.24 -28.67
CA PRO A 18 -31.95 -50.27 -27.79
C PRO A 18 -30.98 -49.12 -28.07
N TYR A 19 -31.04 -48.53 -29.27
CA TYR A 19 -30.25 -47.34 -29.61
C TYR A 19 -30.68 -46.11 -28.84
N TRP A 20 -31.96 -45.93 -28.52
CA TRP A 20 -32.43 -44.79 -27.72
C TRP A 20 -32.00 -44.87 -26.27
N ILE A 21 -31.95 -46.06 -25.70
CA ILE A 21 -31.50 -46.30 -24.34
C ILE A 21 -30.02 -45.98 -24.23
N SER A 22 -29.16 -46.50 -25.14
CA SER A 22 -27.74 -46.22 -25.17
C SER A 22 -27.42 -44.76 -25.44
N PHE A 23 -28.20 -44.10 -26.31
CA PHE A 23 -28.05 -42.67 -26.61
C PHE A 23 -28.43 -41.81 -25.41
N SER A 24 -29.53 -42.11 -24.73
CA SER A 24 -29.95 -41.37 -23.53
C SER A 24 -28.97 -41.54 -22.38
N ASP A 25 -28.36 -42.71 -22.20
CA ASP A 25 -27.33 -42.97 -21.18
C ASP A 25 -26.06 -42.16 -21.48
N LEU A 26 -25.61 -42.19 -22.76
CA LEU A 26 -24.47 -41.36 -23.19
C LEU A 26 -24.71 -39.86 -22.97
N MET A 27 -25.89 -39.37 -23.35
CA MET A 27 -26.27 -37.98 -23.17
C MET A 27 -26.36 -37.61 -21.71
N SER A 28 -26.90 -38.48 -20.86
CA SER A 28 -26.96 -38.27 -19.40
C SER A 28 -25.56 -38.24 -18.78
N ALA A 29 -24.65 -39.13 -19.19
CA ALA A 29 -23.29 -39.17 -18.73
C ALA A 29 -22.55 -37.86 -19.10
N ILE A 30 -22.67 -37.40 -20.33
CA ILE A 30 -22.06 -36.14 -20.79
C ILE A 30 -22.65 -34.95 -20.03
N LEU A 31 -23.96 -34.94 -19.79
CA LEU A 31 -24.61 -33.88 -19.01
C LEU A 31 -24.09 -33.81 -17.58
N VAL A 32 -23.92 -34.97 -16.92
CA VAL A 32 -23.36 -35.04 -15.57
C VAL A 32 -21.93 -34.48 -15.54
N VAL A 33 -21.08 -34.88 -16.49
CA VAL A 33 -19.70 -34.36 -16.61
C VAL A 33 -19.71 -32.83 -16.81
N PHE A 34 -20.60 -32.35 -17.66
CA PHE A 34 -20.73 -30.90 -17.90
C PHE A 34 -21.19 -30.14 -16.65
N ILE A 35 -22.18 -30.69 -15.92
CA ILE A 35 -22.64 -30.08 -14.66
C ILE A 35 -21.51 -30.07 -13.63
N LEU A 36 -20.75 -31.17 -13.48
CA LEU A 36 -19.60 -31.21 -12.55
C LEU A 36 -18.52 -30.20 -12.93
N ALA A 37 -18.18 -30.08 -14.22
CA ALA A 37 -17.25 -29.08 -14.70
C ALA A 37 -17.75 -27.64 -14.43
N ALA A 38 -19.03 -27.36 -14.68
CA ALA A 38 -19.62 -26.06 -14.39
C ALA A 38 -19.60 -25.74 -12.90
N VAL A 39 -19.93 -26.70 -12.03
CA VAL A 39 -19.87 -26.53 -10.57
C VAL A 39 -18.44 -26.26 -10.11
N ALA A 40 -17.45 -26.99 -10.64
CA ALA A 40 -16.04 -26.77 -10.31
C ALA A 40 -15.59 -25.35 -10.67
N LEU A 41 -15.95 -24.85 -11.87
CA LEU A 41 -15.66 -23.49 -12.31
C LEU A 41 -16.35 -22.43 -11.43
N ILE A 42 -17.59 -22.65 -11.00
CA ILE A 42 -18.32 -21.73 -10.12
C ILE A 42 -17.63 -21.66 -8.74
N ILE A 43 -17.18 -22.79 -8.21
CA ILE A 43 -16.45 -22.83 -6.92
C ILE A 43 -15.15 -22.05 -7.04
N GLU A 44 -14.36 -22.28 -8.07
CA GLU A 44 -13.10 -21.58 -8.32
C GLU A 44 -13.32 -20.07 -8.47
N LEU A 45 -14.30 -19.65 -9.26
CA LEU A 45 -14.67 -18.25 -9.45
C LEU A 45 -15.06 -17.60 -8.11
N THR A 46 -15.88 -18.29 -7.32
CA THR A 46 -16.34 -17.78 -6.01
C THR A 46 -15.17 -17.63 -5.03
N GLN A 47 -14.22 -18.55 -5.02
CA GLN A 47 -13.02 -18.46 -4.19
C GLN A 47 -12.13 -17.29 -4.61
N THR A 48 -11.94 -17.09 -5.91
CA THR A 48 -11.19 -15.97 -6.48
C THR A 48 -11.83 -14.63 -6.12
N GLN A 49 -13.16 -14.51 -6.26
CA GLN A 49 -13.87 -13.30 -5.86
C GLN A 49 -13.69 -12.97 -4.38
N LYS A 50 -13.85 -13.95 -3.49
CA LYS A 50 -13.64 -13.74 -2.05
C LYS A 50 -12.23 -13.26 -1.73
N LYS A 51 -11.21 -13.81 -2.40
CA LYS A 51 -9.83 -13.38 -2.21
C LYS A 51 -9.63 -11.94 -2.66
N ILE A 52 -10.14 -11.58 -3.83
CA ILE A 52 -10.08 -10.20 -4.34
C ILE A 52 -10.77 -9.22 -3.38
N GLU A 53 -11.95 -9.56 -2.85
CA GLU A 53 -12.64 -8.74 -1.85
C GLU A 53 -11.81 -8.54 -0.58
N GLN A 54 -11.16 -9.60 -0.08
CA GLN A 54 -10.27 -9.52 1.08
C GLN A 54 -9.05 -8.62 0.82
N ASP A 55 -8.44 -8.74 -0.36
CA ASP A 55 -7.29 -7.92 -0.76
C ASP A 55 -7.68 -6.44 -0.90
N ILE A 56 -8.85 -6.16 -1.47
CA ILE A 56 -9.40 -4.79 -1.55
C ILE A 56 -9.65 -4.22 -0.16
N ASP A 57 -10.21 -4.99 0.77
CA ASP A 57 -10.46 -4.52 2.13
C ASP A 57 -9.16 -4.29 2.90
N GLN A 58 -8.14 -5.13 2.72
CA GLN A 58 -6.81 -4.89 3.29
C GLN A 58 -6.20 -3.60 2.76
N LEU A 59 -6.29 -3.36 1.44
CA LEU A 59 -5.79 -2.13 0.83
C LEU A 59 -6.53 -0.89 1.35
N LYS A 60 -7.86 -0.95 1.46
CA LYS A 60 -8.65 0.15 2.06
C LYS A 60 -8.22 0.46 3.49
N HIS A 61 -7.98 -0.56 4.31
CA HIS A 61 -7.50 -0.37 5.68
C HIS A 61 -6.10 0.24 5.72
N ALA A 62 -5.21 -0.17 4.82
CA ALA A 62 -3.87 0.38 4.72
C ALA A 62 -3.90 1.86 4.28
N GLU A 63 -4.70 2.18 3.27
CA GLU A 63 -4.93 3.56 2.83
C GLU A 63 -5.52 4.44 3.95
N GLN A 64 -6.47 3.90 4.69
CA GLN A 64 -7.07 4.62 5.82
C GLN A 64 -6.05 4.85 6.93
N ALA A 65 -5.27 3.83 7.31
CA ALA A 65 -4.22 3.97 8.31
C ALA A 65 -3.21 5.05 7.94
N ARG A 66 -2.77 5.08 6.67
CA ARG A 66 -1.87 6.12 6.15
C ARG A 66 -2.47 7.52 6.27
N ARG A 67 -3.72 7.71 5.83
CA ARG A 67 -4.42 9.00 5.94
C ARG A 67 -4.53 9.46 7.39
N ASP A 68 -4.95 8.56 8.27
CA ASP A 68 -5.09 8.87 9.70
C ASP A 68 -3.76 9.29 10.31
N ILE A 69 -2.65 8.65 9.93
CA ILE A 69 -1.29 9.02 10.34
C ILE A 69 -0.96 10.44 9.88
N LEU A 70 -1.08 10.71 8.57
CA LEU A 70 -0.67 11.99 7.98
C LEU A 70 -1.48 13.16 8.53
N HIS A 71 -2.80 13.01 8.60
CA HIS A 71 -3.66 14.07 9.11
C HIS A 71 -3.42 14.33 10.60
N GLU A 72 -3.23 13.28 11.40
CA GLU A 72 -2.93 13.42 12.81
C GLU A 72 -1.59 14.12 13.04
N ILE A 73 -0.53 13.72 12.30
CA ILE A 73 0.78 14.38 12.40
C ILE A 73 0.65 15.86 12.07
N ARG A 74 0.03 16.21 10.95
CA ARG A 74 -0.21 17.62 10.57
C ARG A 74 -0.93 18.39 11.67
N ASP A 75 -2.03 17.83 12.20
CA ASP A 75 -2.87 18.50 13.17
C ASP A 75 -2.18 18.68 14.54
N GLU A 76 -1.37 17.70 14.97
CA GLU A 76 -0.58 17.81 16.20
C GLU A 76 0.58 18.80 16.05
N LEU A 77 1.26 18.84 14.91
CA LEU A 77 2.33 19.79 14.63
C LEU A 77 1.78 21.24 14.49
N ALA A 78 0.61 21.40 13.88
CA ALA A 78 -0.05 22.71 13.77
C ALA A 78 -0.36 23.33 15.14
N LYS A 79 -0.71 22.52 16.15
CA LYS A 79 -0.89 23.00 17.55
C LYS A 79 0.38 23.56 18.16
N GLN A 80 1.53 23.15 17.66
CA GLN A 80 2.87 23.59 18.12
C GLN A 80 3.49 24.63 17.19
N ASN A 81 2.70 25.18 16.24
CA ASN A 81 3.15 26.14 15.23
C ASN A 81 4.28 25.61 14.33
N ILE A 82 4.35 24.30 14.11
CA ILE A 82 5.29 23.66 13.18
C ILE A 82 4.55 23.40 11.88
N GLU A 83 5.00 24.03 10.81
CA GLU A 83 4.39 23.92 9.49
C GLU A 83 4.84 22.64 8.79
N VAL A 84 3.87 21.81 8.40
CA VAL A 84 4.05 20.68 7.49
C VAL A 84 2.87 20.60 6.54
N LEU A 85 3.07 20.06 5.36
CA LEU A 85 2.04 19.95 4.32
C LEU A 85 1.78 18.48 3.98
N ILE A 86 0.53 18.15 3.69
CA ILE A 86 0.18 16.85 3.11
C ILE A 86 0.17 17.02 1.59
N ALA A 87 0.88 16.14 0.88
CA ALA A 87 1.06 16.20 -0.56
C ALA A 87 0.86 14.84 -1.23
N ASP A 88 0.86 14.82 -2.57
CA ASP A 88 0.84 13.62 -3.40
C ASP A 88 -0.32 12.67 -3.04
N ASN A 89 -1.55 13.18 -3.01
CA ASN A 89 -2.77 12.42 -2.69
C ASN A 89 -2.68 11.68 -1.35
N ASP A 90 -2.37 12.40 -0.28
CA ASP A 90 -2.24 11.88 1.08
C ASP A 90 -1.21 10.72 1.19
N THR A 91 -0.08 10.84 0.48
CA THR A 91 1.01 9.87 0.60
C THR A 91 2.28 10.44 1.21
N VAL A 92 2.39 11.75 1.28
CA VAL A 92 3.60 12.47 1.68
C VAL A 92 3.29 13.49 2.76
N LEU A 93 4.08 13.46 3.82
CA LEU A 93 4.24 14.58 4.76
C LEU A 93 5.45 15.40 4.29
N ARG A 94 5.19 16.61 3.83
CA ARG A 94 6.21 17.54 3.34
C ARG A 94 6.68 18.46 4.45
N ILE A 95 7.97 18.48 4.69
CA ILE A 95 8.64 19.42 5.59
C ILE A 95 9.26 20.53 4.72
N PRO A 96 8.64 21.70 4.64
CA PRO A 96 9.13 22.78 3.80
C PRO A 96 10.42 23.41 4.35
N GLU A 97 11.13 24.18 3.51
CA GLU A 97 12.31 24.93 3.92
C GLU A 97 12.02 25.94 5.05
N SER A 98 10.76 26.43 5.16
CA SER A 98 10.36 27.29 6.28
C SER A 98 10.49 26.61 7.65
N THR A 99 10.36 25.28 7.69
CA THR A 99 10.47 24.47 8.92
C THR A 99 11.87 23.88 9.08
N LEU A 100 12.48 23.38 7.99
CA LEU A 100 13.82 22.80 7.99
C LEU A 100 14.67 23.40 6.87
N ALA A 101 15.30 24.51 7.15
CA ALA A 101 16.22 25.21 6.25
C ALA A 101 17.64 24.71 6.43
N PHE A 102 18.16 23.91 5.53
CA PHE A 102 19.58 23.60 5.46
C PHE A 102 20.39 24.79 4.95
N ASP A 103 21.59 24.97 5.48
CA ASP A 103 22.51 25.97 4.97
C ASP A 103 22.85 25.73 3.49
N SER A 104 23.22 26.81 2.79
CA SER A 104 23.58 26.73 1.37
C SER A 104 24.75 25.75 1.17
N ASN A 105 24.58 24.82 0.25
CA ASN A 105 25.55 23.75 0.00
C ASN A 105 25.90 22.87 1.23
N SER A 106 25.15 22.94 2.34
CA SER A 106 25.29 22.03 3.46
C SER A 106 24.24 20.91 3.43
N TYR A 107 24.64 19.78 3.95
CA TYR A 107 23.78 18.66 4.27
C TYR A 107 23.71 18.39 5.77
N ASP A 108 24.54 19.07 6.57
CA ASP A 108 24.51 18.96 8.03
C ASP A 108 23.23 19.62 8.55
N LEU A 109 22.58 18.99 9.53
CA LEU A 109 21.40 19.57 10.16
C LEU A 109 21.80 20.91 10.84
N PRO A 110 21.03 21.99 10.60
CA PRO A 110 21.34 23.29 11.19
C PRO A 110 21.56 23.25 12.71
N GLU A 111 22.44 24.08 13.21
CA GLU A 111 22.71 24.21 14.66
C GLU A 111 21.65 25.08 15.38
N ASP A 112 20.76 25.74 14.64
CA ASP A 112 19.67 26.54 15.18
C ASP A 112 18.76 25.69 16.07
N GLU A 113 18.68 26.04 17.35
CA GLU A 113 17.91 25.29 18.35
C GLU A 113 16.43 25.16 17.96
N LYS A 114 15.84 26.21 17.38
CA LYS A 114 14.42 26.18 16.99
C LYS A 114 14.16 25.17 15.87
N ILE A 115 15.08 25.08 14.90
CA ILE A 115 14.98 24.08 13.81
C ILE A 115 15.16 22.68 14.39
N ARG A 116 16.14 22.49 15.27
CA ARG A 116 16.42 21.19 15.90
C ARG A 116 15.25 20.73 16.77
N ASP A 117 14.66 21.64 17.55
CA ASP A 117 13.48 21.36 18.36
C ASP A 117 12.28 21.00 17.48
N ALA A 118 12.04 21.77 16.42
CA ALA A 118 10.95 21.47 15.48
C ALA A 118 11.13 20.08 14.84
N VAL A 119 12.34 19.76 14.40
CA VAL A 119 12.66 18.45 13.80
C VAL A 119 12.53 17.31 14.81
N LEU A 120 12.94 17.52 16.07
CA LEU A 120 12.76 16.55 17.15
C LEU A 120 11.27 16.28 17.41
N ILE A 121 10.48 17.34 17.52
CA ILE A 121 9.02 17.24 17.70
C ILE A 121 8.36 16.51 16.53
N ILE A 122 8.76 16.80 15.29
CA ILE A 122 8.25 16.08 14.11
C ILE A 122 8.51 14.58 14.27
N GLY A 123 9.72 14.17 14.67
CA GLY A 123 10.06 12.77 14.90
C GLY A 123 9.22 12.12 16.01
N GLN A 124 9.03 12.81 17.14
CA GLN A 124 8.21 12.34 18.25
C GLN A 124 6.74 12.15 17.84
N VAL A 125 6.15 13.12 17.15
CA VAL A 125 4.77 13.07 16.69
C VAL A 125 4.61 11.97 15.63
N LEU A 126 5.57 11.83 14.71
CA LEU A 126 5.61 10.74 13.74
C LEU A 126 5.61 9.38 14.44
N HIS A 127 6.53 9.17 15.40
CA HIS A 127 6.62 7.92 16.15
C HIS A 127 5.29 7.61 16.87
N ALA A 128 4.72 8.60 17.57
CA ALA A 128 3.45 8.44 18.29
C ALA A 128 2.31 8.08 17.33
N ALA A 129 2.21 8.74 16.19
CA ALA A 129 1.13 8.53 15.23
C ALA A 129 1.15 7.14 14.58
N ILE A 130 2.34 6.63 14.20
CA ILE A 130 2.48 5.30 13.58
C ILE A 130 2.28 4.16 14.58
N ASN A 131 2.62 4.36 15.85
CA ASN A 131 2.47 3.37 16.93
C ASN A 131 1.05 3.31 17.54
N LYS A 132 0.10 4.14 17.10
CA LYS A 132 -1.28 4.05 17.57
C LYS A 132 -2.00 2.80 17.04
N PRO A 133 -2.89 2.20 17.85
CA PRO A 133 -3.78 1.15 17.34
C PRO A 133 -4.63 1.66 16.18
N PHE A 134 -4.74 0.87 15.10
CA PHE A 134 -5.51 1.29 13.91
C PHE A 134 -7.00 1.46 14.23
N LYS A 135 -7.59 0.53 14.98
CA LYS A 135 -8.99 0.61 15.49
C LYS A 135 -8.97 0.24 16.96
N PRO A 136 -8.92 1.22 17.86
CA PRO A 136 -8.89 0.95 19.30
C PRO A 136 -10.07 0.07 19.74
N GLY A 137 -9.77 -0.99 20.51
CA GLY A 137 -10.78 -1.94 20.99
C GLY A 137 -11.24 -2.99 19.98
N VAL A 138 -10.87 -2.90 18.70
CA VAL A 138 -11.28 -3.85 17.66
C VAL A 138 -10.07 -4.60 17.09
N SER A 139 -8.95 -3.94 16.85
CA SER A 139 -7.74 -4.54 16.29
C SER A 139 -6.57 -4.42 17.27
N LYS A 140 -5.76 -5.48 17.36
CA LYS A 140 -4.47 -5.45 18.05
C LYS A 140 -3.35 -4.87 17.19
N LYS A 141 -3.60 -4.63 15.90
CA LYS A 141 -2.62 -4.11 14.96
C LYS A 141 -2.40 -2.62 15.19
N GLN A 142 -1.13 -2.22 15.16
CA GLN A 142 -0.71 -0.84 15.12
C GLN A 142 -0.87 -0.29 13.70
N ARG A 143 -0.87 1.04 13.53
CA ARG A 143 -1.00 1.66 12.21
C ARG A 143 0.19 1.32 11.30
N PHE A 144 1.41 1.20 11.85
CA PHE A 144 2.58 0.83 11.05
C PHE A 144 2.53 -0.59 10.48
N ASP A 145 1.72 -1.52 11.06
CA ASP A 145 1.52 -2.86 10.49
C ASP A 145 0.87 -2.84 9.10
N TYR A 146 0.26 -1.73 8.72
CA TYR A 146 -0.37 -1.51 7.42
C TYR A 146 0.54 -0.80 6.42
N LEU A 147 1.69 -0.31 6.87
CA LEU A 147 2.68 0.35 6.02
C LEU A 147 3.65 -0.69 5.43
N ASP A 148 4.21 -0.36 4.29
CA ASP A 148 5.29 -1.10 3.66
C ASP A 148 6.64 -0.45 4.01
N THR A 149 6.83 0.81 3.61
CA THR A 149 8.05 1.56 3.88
C THR A 149 7.72 3.03 4.10
N ILE A 150 8.42 3.68 5.01
CA ILE A 150 8.46 5.13 5.20
C ILE A 150 9.79 5.63 4.64
N PHE A 151 9.74 6.41 3.56
CA PHE A 151 10.91 7.00 2.93
C PHE A 151 11.13 8.42 3.43
N ILE A 152 12.36 8.72 3.86
CA ILE A 152 12.83 10.09 4.08
C ILE A 152 13.47 10.53 2.77
N GLU A 153 12.82 11.44 2.06
CA GLU A 153 13.20 11.85 0.70
C GLU A 153 13.74 13.28 0.69
N GLY A 154 15.00 13.44 0.29
CA GLY A 154 15.60 14.75 0.12
C GLY A 154 15.38 15.30 -1.29
N HIS A 155 15.08 16.61 -1.38
CA HIS A 155 14.88 17.32 -2.64
C HIS A 155 15.69 18.62 -2.65
N THR A 156 16.13 19.02 -3.84
CA THR A 156 16.80 20.31 -4.09
C THR A 156 16.08 21.07 -5.18
N ASP A 157 16.36 22.36 -5.28
CA ASP A 157 16.08 23.13 -6.49
C ASP A 157 17.04 22.74 -7.63
N SER A 158 16.90 23.38 -8.79
CA SER A 158 17.73 23.15 -9.97
C SER A 158 19.10 23.82 -9.91
N VAL A 159 19.37 24.67 -8.92
CA VAL A 159 20.65 25.37 -8.82
C VAL A 159 21.78 24.37 -8.58
N PRO A 160 22.82 24.34 -9.44
CA PRO A 160 23.89 23.37 -9.30
C PRO A 160 24.70 23.56 -8.02
N THR A 161 25.03 22.48 -7.33
CA THR A 161 25.97 22.46 -6.21
C THR A 161 27.34 21.91 -6.61
N LYS A 162 28.39 22.35 -5.92
CA LYS A 162 29.74 21.81 -6.06
C LYS A 162 30.03 20.60 -5.15
N ARG A 163 29.04 20.14 -4.38
CA ARG A 163 29.17 18.98 -3.50
C ARG A 163 29.37 17.69 -4.31
N ILE A 164 29.91 16.68 -3.66
CA ILE A 164 30.12 15.35 -4.26
C ILE A 164 28.78 14.84 -4.79
N LYS A 165 28.78 14.36 -6.04
CA LYS A 165 27.58 13.90 -6.75
C LYS A 165 26.53 14.99 -7.05
N GLY A 166 26.88 16.28 -6.88
CA GLY A 166 25.98 17.39 -7.18
C GLY A 166 24.70 17.36 -6.33
N ASN A 167 23.59 17.77 -6.92
CA ASN A 167 22.29 17.80 -6.23
C ASN A 167 21.79 16.42 -5.78
N TRP A 168 22.19 15.34 -6.45
CA TRP A 168 21.91 13.97 -6.00
C TRP A 168 22.54 13.66 -4.64
N GLY A 169 23.84 13.96 -4.50
CA GLY A 169 24.52 13.78 -3.22
C GLY A 169 23.96 14.70 -2.16
N LEU A 170 23.76 15.98 -2.48
CA LEU A 170 23.23 16.97 -1.53
C LEU A 170 21.86 16.56 -0.97
N SER A 171 20.92 16.16 -1.84
CA SER A 171 19.60 15.73 -1.40
C SER A 171 19.63 14.45 -0.57
N THR A 172 20.41 13.46 -0.99
CA THR A 172 20.54 12.20 -0.25
C THR A 172 21.17 12.41 1.13
N PHE A 173 22.26 13.19 1.21
CA PHE A 173 22.93 13.42 2.49
C PHE A 173 22.07 14.26 3.45
N ARG A 174 21.25 15.19 2.97
CA ARG A 174 20.28 15.90 3.82
C ARG A 174 19.26 14.98 4.44
N ALA A 175 18.75 14.04 3.67
CA ALA A 175 17.82 13.02 4.17
C ALA A 175 18.50 12.08 5.19
N ILE A 176 19.77 11.71 4.95
CA ILE A 176 20.58 10.92 5.91
C ILE A 176 20.79 11.71 7.20
N SER A 177 21.17 13.00 7.15
CA SER A 177 21.39 13.80 8.35
C SER A 177 20.14 13.95 9.21
N LEU A 178 18.96 14.06 8.59
CA LEU A 178 17.68 14.02 9.31
C LEU A 178 17.45 12.66 9.98
N TRP A 179 17.69 11.58 9.26
CA TRP A 179 17.57 10.22 9.80
C TRP A 179 18.51 10.00 11.00
N GLU A 180 19.80 10.33 10.85
CA GLU A 180 20.80 10.19 11.91
C GLU A 180 20.44 11.02 13.15
N PHE A 181 19.90 12.23 12.93
CA PHE A 181 19.44 13.06 14.03
C PHE A 181 18.29 12.41 14.80
N TRP A 182 17.30 11.88 14.09
CA TRP A 182 16.19 11.18 14.73
C TRP A 182 16.65 9.91 15.45
N ASP A 183 17.54 9.12 14.85
CA ASP A 183 18.07 7.91 15.46
C ASP A 183 18.86 8.19 16.74
N ALA A 184 19.62 9.30 16.77
CA ALA A 184 20.43 9.67 17.92
C ALA A 184 19.67 10.43 19.01
N ALA A 185 18.69 11.28 18.65
CA ALA A 185 18.06 12.22 19.58
C ALA A 185 16.70 11.78 20.12
N LEU A 186 16.01 10.84 19.43
CA LEU A 186 14.71 10.37 19.87
C LEU A 186 14.87 9.26 20.92
N ASP A 187 14.40 9.54 22.14
CA ASP A 187 14.30 8.53 23.21
C ASP A 187 12.92 7.84 23.12
N VAL A 188 12.76 6.96 22.14
CA VAL A 188 11.50 6.24 21.87
C VAL A 188 11.72 4.74 21.72
N SER A 189 10.70 3.96 22.04
CA SER A 189 10.74 2.51 21.92
C SER A 189 9.49 1.97 21.20
N PRO A 190 9.65 1.13 20.16
CA PRO A 190 10.92 0.80 19.47
C PRO A 190 11.55 2.02 18.81
N SER A 191 12.89 2.04 18.63
CA SER A 191 13.55 3.07 17.83
C SER A 191 13.15 2.97 16.37
N PHE A 192 13.29 4.05 15.59
CA PHE A 192 13.00 4.00 14.14
C PHE A 192 13.87 2.96 13.43
N ALA A 193 15.12 2.78 13.85
CA ALA A 193 16.03 1.78 13.31
C ALA A 193 15.58 0.34 13.58
N ASP A 194 14.85 0.10 14.68
CA ASP A 194 14.38 -1.23 15.07
C ASP A 194 13.01 -1.57 14.51
N MET A 195 12.25 -0.59 14.08
CA MET A 195 10.90 -0.81 13.52
C MET A 195 10.97 -1.62 12.23
N SER A 196 10.11 -2.64 12.15
CA SER A 196 9.97 -3.47 10.96
C SER A 196 8.50 -3.51 10.52
N ASN A 197 8.30 -3.64 9.21
CA ASN A 197 6.98 -3.79 8.63
C ASN A 197 6.41 -5.20 8.88
N ALA A 198 5.19 -5.46 8.43
CA ALA A 198 4.52 -6.76 8.60
C ALA A 198 5.21 -7.92 7.85
N PHE A 199 6.21 -7.65 7.00
CA PHE A 199 7.00 -8.67 6.30
C PHE A 199 8.35 -8.94 6.97
N GLY A 200 8.71 -8.18 8.02
CA GLY A 200 9.98 -8.26 8.71
C GLY A 200 11.10 -7.41 8.10
N ASP A 201 10.78 -6.60 7.06
CA ASP A 201 11.72 -5.66 6.48
C ASP A 201 11.77 -4.37 7.32
N ARG A 202 12.90 -3.65 7.32
CA ARG A 202 13.01 -2.36 8.03
C ARG A 202 11.98 -1.38 7.50
N LEU A 203 11.28 -0.70 8.43
CA LEU A 203 10.17 0.19 8.08
C LEU A 203 10.66 1.48 7.42
N PHE A 204 11.84 2.00 7.81
CA PHE A 204 12.37 3.26 7.31
C PHE A 204 13.43 3.06 6.24
N SER A 205 13.47 3.98 5.28
CA SER A 205 14.47 4.06 4.22
C SER A 205 14.78 5.51 3.89
N VAL A 206 15.95 5.78 3.30
CA VAL A 206 16.40 7.11 2.94
C VAL A 206 16.65 7.19 1.44
N SER A 207 16.26 8.30 0.81
CA SER A 207 16.50 8.53 -0.61
C SER A 207 16.69 10.00 -0.93
N GLY A 208 17.34 10.30 -2.08
CA GLY A 208 17.49 11.66 -2.60
C GLY A 208 17.08 11.72 -4.05
N TYR A 209 16.40 12.79 -4.41
CA TYR A 209 15.82 12.96 -5.75
C TYR A 209 16.37 14.16 -6.50
N ALA A 210 17.35 14.88 -5.94
CA ALA A 210 17.86 16.12 -6.55
C ALA A 210 16.71 17.07 -6.94
N ALA A 211 16.74 17.64 -8.14
CA ALA A 211 15.69 18.47 -8.70
C ALA A 211 14.74 17.72 -9.67
N THR A 212 14.66 16.38 -9.59
CA THR A 212 13.88 15.57 -10.55
C THR A 212 12.40 15.46 -10.21
N ARG A 213 12.04 15.67 -8.93
CA ARG A 213 10.66 15.65 -8.44
C ARG A 213 10.32 16.99 -7.81
N ARG A 214 10.13 18.00 -8.64
CA ARG A 214 9.85 19.36 -8.20
C ARG A 214 8.44 19.49 -7.66
N ALA A 215 8.28 20.29 -6.60
CA ALA A 215 6.98 20.75 -6.13
C ALA A 215 6.46 21.86 -7.04
N ASN A 216 7.35 22.75 -7.45
CA ASN A 216 7.09 23.80 -8.45
C ASN A 216 8.02 23.58 -9.66
N GLU A 217 7.43 23.30 -10.83
CA GLU A 217 8.20 22.97 -12.03
C GLU A 217 8.91 24.18 -12.66
N GLN A 218 8.35 25.38 -12.53
CA GLN A 218 8.81 26.55 -13.28
C GLN A 218 10.02 27.25 -12.66
N GLU A 219 10.22 27.19 -11.37
CA GLU A 219 11.35 27.82 -10.64
C GLU A 219 11.70 29.26 -11.12
N LEU A 220 10.68 30.10 -11.30
CA LEU A 220 10.82 31.47 -11.82
C LEU A 220 11.20 32.45 -10.72
N THR A 221 10.83 32.17 -9.50
CA THR A 221 11.02 33.03 -8.34
C THR A 221 11.90 32.34 -7.26
N ARG A 222 12.36 33.13 -6.31
CA ARG A 222 13.06 32.57 -5.15
C ARG A 222 12.16 31.69 -4.31
N GLU A 223 10.86 31.97 -4.30
CA GLU A 223 9.87 31.16 -3.57
C GLU A 223 9.69 29.79 -4.24
N ASP A 224 9.61 29.73 -5.55
CA ASP A 224 9.54 28.48 -6.30
C ASP A 224 10.75 27.57 -5.99
N LEU A 225 11.95 28.17 -5.90
CA LEU A 225 13.17 27.45 -5.52
C LEU A 225 13.10 26.94 -4.08
N ARG A 226 12.51 27.71 -3.14
CA ARG A 226 12.31 27.28 -1.76
C ARG A 226 11.35 26.11 -1.64
N GLU A 227 10.23 26.12 -2.37
CA GLU A 227 9.27 25.01 -2.39
C GLU A 227 9.93 23.69 -2.84
N ASN A 228 10.95 23.77 -3.71
CA ASN A 228 11.68 22.62 -4.19
C ASN A 228 12.75 22.13 -3.19
N ARG A 229 13.30 23.00 -2.34
CA ARG A 229 14.22 22.62 -1.26
C ARG A 229 13.44 22.17 -0.05
N ARG A 230 13.27 20.87 0.08
CA ARG A 230 12.42 20.27 1.11
C ARG A 230 12.85 18.87 1.48
N ILE A 231 12.30 18.37 2.57
CA ILE A 231 12.30 16.94 2.90
C ILE A 231 10.84 16.45 2.82
N ASP A 232 10.64 15.39 2.09
CA ASP A 232 9.36 14.68 2.02
C ASP A 232 9.47 13.37 2.82
N VAL A 233 8.52 13.09 3.71
CA VAL A 233 8.38 11.78 4.38
C VAL A 233 7.23 11.05 3.69
N ARG A 234 7.58 10.06 2.86
CA ARG A 234 6.61 9.33 2.03
C ARG A 234 6.23 8.02 2.68
N PHE A 235 4.94 7.79 2.79
CA PHE A 235 4.36 6.57 3.34
C PHE A 235 3.85 5.67 2.21
N THR A 236 4.43 4.49 2.07
CA THR A 236 3.92 3.46 1.19
C THR A 236 3.10 2.45 2.00
N VAL A 237 2.05 1.93 1.38
CA VAL A 237 1.17 0.97 2.03
C VAL A 237 1.44 -0.44 1.55
N LYS A 238 1.21 -1.40 2.42
CA LYS A 238 1.28 -2.81 2.11
C LYS A 238 0.36 -3.14 0.94
N ARG A 239 0.92 -3.74 -0.11
CA ARG A 239 0.17 -4.25 -1.27
C ARG A 239 0.17 -5.78 -1.25
N PRO A 240 -0.90 -6.44 -1.72
CA PRO A 240 -0.88 -7.88 -1.95
C PRO A 240 0.30 -8.26 -2.84
N ARG A 241 1.06 -9.29 -2.48
CA ARG A 241 2.20 -9.73 -3.30
C ARG A 241 1.70 -10.42 -4.56
N ILE A 242 2.28 -10.10 -5.72
CA ILE A 242 1.96 -10.72 -7.02
C ILE A 242 2.20 -12.24 -6.97
N ALA A 243 3.12 -12.75 -6.15
CA ALA A 243 3.32 -14.19 -5.94
C ALA A 243 2.06 -14.88 -5.38
N GLU A 244 1.33 -14.21 -4.49
CA GLU A 244 0.05 -14.71 -3.96
C GLU A 244 -1.06 -14.69 -5.01
N LEU A 245 -0.93 -13.83 -6.05
CA LEU A 245 -1.83 -13.80 -7.21
C LEU A 245 -1.45 -14.86 -8.27
N LYS A 246 -0.16 -15.19 -8.44
CA LYS A 246 0.28 -16.23 -9.37
C LYS A 246 -0.17 -17.63 -8.97
N ASP A 247 -0.13 -17.96 -7.68
CA ASP A 247 -0.64 -19.25 -7.17
C ASP A 247 -2.13 -19.47 -7.46
N ILE A 248 -2.88 -18.42 -7.86
CA ILE A 248 -4.28 -18.50 -8.24
C ILE A 248 -4.43 -18.79 -9.73
N VAL A 249 -3.51 -18.31 -10.56
CA VAL A 249 -3.59 -18.42 -12.04
C VAL A 249 -2.94 -19.71 -12.54
N GLU A 250 -2.03 -20.32 -11.76
CA GLU A 250 -1.30 -21.53 -12.14
C GLU A 250 -1.88 -22.83 -11.55
N ARG A 251 -3.01 -22.76 -10.85
CA ARG A 251 -3.80 -23.91 -10.38
C ARG A 251 -5.04 -24.13 -11.26
#